data_d498a927817190036a8bf0e591cb867f
#
_entry.id   d498a927817190036a8bf0e591cb867f
#
_cell.length_a   1.000
_cell.length_b   1.000
_cell.length_c   1.000
_cell.angle_alpha   90.00
_cell.angle_beta   90.00
_cell.angle_gamma   90.00
#
_symmetry.space_group_name_H-M   'P 1'
#
loop_
_entity.id
_entity.type
_entity.pdbx_description
1 polymer ?
#
loop_
_entity_poly.entity_id
_entity_poly.type
_entity_poly.pdbx_seq_one_letter_code
_entity_poly.pdbx_strand_id
1 'polypeptide(L)'
;MANTFGFGNLPTYGVPNVMTADGPAGLRIKPECGVTTTAFPCATLLACTWNTGIVREIGAAGAREVHENGVGVWLTPAINIHRTPLCGRNFEYYSEDPLVAGEMAAAMVEGIQSEGVGASLKHFACNNKETNRKDSDSRVSERALREIYLKGFEICVKKAQPLTVMSSYNLVNGVWSHYHYELVTDILRGEWGYQGLVITDWWMHPGASPEFPNITNDAYRIRAQVDVLMPGEIQERTLVASLNSPDGVTKAEAQRCALNVIKFILKLK
;
A
#
# COMPACT_ATOMS: atom_id res chain seq x y z
N MET A 1 2.81 15.87 8.81
CA MET A 1 2.56 14.55 9.42
C MET A 1 1.29 13.98 8.84
N ALA A 2 1.25 12.64 8.65
CA ALA A 2 0.04 11.96 8.19
C ALA A 2 -1.10 12.14 9.23
N ASN A 3 -2.33 12.24 8.75
CA ASN A 3 -3.53 12.24 9.58
C ASN A 3 -4.40 11.02 9.27
N THR A 4 -5.59 10.90 9.88
CA THR A 4 -6.43 9.70 9.75
C THR A 4 -6.82 9.37 8.30
N PHE A 5 -6.93 10.37 7.44
CA PHE A 5 -7.39 10.20 6.05
C PHE A 5 -6.40 10.73 5.01
N GLY A 6 -5.25 11.22 5.42
CA GLY A 6 -4.27 11.80 4.51
C GLY A 6 -2.85 11.67 5.01
N PHE A 7 -1.90 12.08 4.18
CA PHE A 7 -0.47 11.97 4.48
C PHE A 7 0.07 13.12 5.36
N GLY A 8 -0.80 14.06 5.73
CA GLY A 8 -0.42 15.26 6.47
C GLY A 8 0.10 16.36 5.54
N ASN A 9 0.40 17.51 6.14
CA ASN A 9 0.90 18.67 5.42
C ASN A 9 2.08 19.33 6.14
N LEU A 10 2.84 20.11 5.39
CA LEU A 10 3.87 21.00 5.90
C LEU A 10 3.72 22.36 5.21
N PRO A 11 2.75 23.20 5.65
CA PRO A 11 2.40 24.44 4.95
C PRO A 11 3.58 25.41 4.79
N THR A 12 4.48 25.45 5.77
CA THR A 12 5.71 26.28 5.73
C THR A 12 6.59 25.96 4.53
N TYR A 13 6.51 24.72 3.99
CA TYR A 13 7.28 24.27 2.85
C TYR A 13 6.42 24.05 1.59
N GLY A 14 5.15 24.50 1.61
CA GLY A 14 4.23 24.31 0.50
C GLY A 14 3.81 22.86 0.26
N VAL A 15 3.98 21.96 1.23
CA VAL A 15 3.60 20.56 1.13
C VAL A 15 2.12 20.40 1.49
N PRO A 16 1.23 20.05 0.52
CA PRO A 16 -0.19 19.90 0.77
C PRO A 16 -0.51 18.60 1.50
N ASN A 17 -1.66 18.53 2.14
CA ASN A 17 -2.23 17.27 2.59
C ASN A 17 -2.84 16.53 1.41
N VAL A 18 -2.38 15.31 1.15
CA VAL A 18 -2.97 14.42 0.16
C VAL A 18 -3.95 13.50 0.87
N MET A 19 -5.23 13.68 0.58
CA MET A 19 -6.29 12.84 1.14
C MET A 19 -6.31 11.46 0.47
N THR A 20 -6.65 10.47 1.26
CA THR A 20 -6.84 9.08 0.79
C THR A 20 -8.27 8.63 1.06
N ALA A 21 -8.79 7.77 0.20
CA ALA A 21 -10.08 7.11 0.43
C ALA A 21 -10.00 5.63 0.02
N ASP A 22 -10.70 4.82 0.80
CA ASP A 22 -10.82 3.38 0.56
C ASP A 22 -11.98 3.07 -0.41
N GLY A 23 -12.21 1.79 -0.69
CA GLY A 23 -13.32 1.30 -1.48
C GLY A 23 -12.90 0.63 -2.78
N PRO A 24 -12.45 -0.65 -2.74
CA PRO A 24 -12.00 -1.37 -3.93
C PRO A 24 -13.11 -1.68 -4.95
N ALA A 25 -14.37 -1.58 -4.54
CA ALA A 25 -15.53 -1.69 -5.43
C ALA A 25 -16.28 -0.36 -5.63
N GLY A 26 -15.56 0.76 -5.54
CA GLY A 26 -16.08 2.12 -5.64
C GLY A 26 -15.59 3.01 -4.50
N LEU A 27 -15.53 4.30 -4.74
CA LEU A 27 -15.04 5.26 -3.76
C LEU A 27 -15.92 5.24 -2.49
N ARG A 28 -15.31 5.02 -1.33
CA ARG A 28 -16.00 5.00 -0.06
C ARG A 28 -15.81 6.32 0.69
N ILE A 29 -16.88 7.10 0.74
CA ILE A 29 -16.98 8.34 1.52
C ILE A 29 -18.00 8.13 2.64
N LYS A 30 -17.80 8.78 3.76
CA LYS A 30 -18.73 8.70 4.89
C LYS A 30 -20.09 9.27 4.49
N PRO A 31 -21.22 8.61 4.87
CA PRO A 31 -22.56 9.09 4.52
C PRO A 31 -22.85 10.52 4.97
N GLU A 32 -22.24 10.95 6.08
CA GLU A 32 -22.42 12.31 6.63
C GLU A 32 -21.90 13.40 5.68
N CYS A 33 -21.05 13.05 4.72
CA CYS A 33 -20.57 13.99 3.71
C CYS A 33 -21.61 14.28 2.62
N GLY A 34 -22.73 13.55 2.56
CA GLY A 34 -23.81 13.76 1.61
C GLY A 34 -23.43 13.44 0.15
N VAL A 35 -22.37 12.67 -0.07
CA VAL A 35 -21.87 12.31 -1.40
C VAL A 35 -22.35 10.92 -1.76
N THR A 36 -22.91 10.79 -2.98
CA THR A 36 -23.23 9.48 -3.57
C THR A 36 -22.13 9.11 -4.56
N THR A 37 -21.64 7.89 -4.45
CA THR A 37 -20.58 7.34 -5.30
C THR A 37 -21.06 6.08 -6.01
N THR A 38 -20.42 5.73 -7.14
CA THR A 38 -20.75 4.55 -7.90
C THR A 38 -20.25 3.28 -7.22
N ALA A 39 -21.13 2.28 -7.09
CA ALA A 39 -20.73 0.92 -6.73
C ALA A 39 -20.40 0.13 -7.99
N PHE A 40 -19.12 -0.14 -8.19
CA PHE A 40 -18.63 -1.00 -9.28
C PHE A 40 -18.69 -2.48 -8.89
N PRO A 41 -18.63 -3.41 -9.86
CA PRO A 41 -18.47 -4.83 -9.56
C PRO A 41 -17.22 -5.10 -8.71
N CYS A 42 -17.28 -6.09 -7.83
CA CYS A 42 -16.12 -6.45 -7.00
C CYS A 42 -14.98 -7.02 -7.86
N ALA A 43 -13.75 -6.96 -7.32
CA ALA A 43 -12.55 -7.34 -8.07
C ALA A 43 -12.59 -8.77 -8.62
N THR A 44 -13.13 -9.73 -7.85
CA THR A 44 -13.31 -11.12 -8.31
C THR A 44 -14.19 -11.18 -9.56
N LEU A 45 -15.30 -10.41 -9.60
CA LEU A 45 -16.19 -10.38 -10.77
C LEU A 45 -15.52 -9.68 -11.95
N LEU A 46 -14.76 -8.62 -11.72
CA LEU A 46 -13.98 -7.96 -12.77
C LEU A 46 -12.96 -8.94 -13.40
N ALA A 47 -12.29 -9.74 -12.57
CA ALA A 47 -11.35 -10.77 -13.07
C ALA A 47 -12.04 -11.83 -13.95
N CYS A 48 -13.29 -12.19 -13.65
CA CYS A 48 -14.07 -13.12 -14.46
C CYS A 48 -14.36 -12.63 -15.89
N THR A 49 -14.19 -11.34 -16.16
CA THR A 49 -14.33 -10.81 -17.52
C THR A 49 -13.17 -11.19 -18.44
N TRP A 50 -12.01 -11.53 -17.89
CA TRP A 50 -10.77 -11.75 -18.64
C TRP A 50 -10.39 -10.57 -19.56
N ASN A 51 -10.85 -9.36 -19.23
CA ASN A 51 -10.72 -8.19 -20.07
C ASN A 51 -10.07 -7.02 -19.30
N THR A 52 -8.78 -6.82 -19.50
CA THR A 52 -8.02 -5.73 -18.90
C THR A 52 -8.49 -4.34 -19.37
N GLY A 53 -9.06 -4.24 -20.58
CA GLY A 53 -9.62 -2.98 -21.09
C GLY A 53 -10.78 -2.49 -20.24
N ILE A 54 -11.74 -3.37 -19.92
CA ILE A 54 -12.88 -3.05 -19.03
C ILE A 54 -12.37 -2.63 -17.64
N VAL A 55 -11.38 -3.35 -17.09
CA VAL A 55 -10.83 -3.02 -15.76
C VAL A 55 -10.16 -1.65 -15.76
N ARG A 56 -9.43 -1.29 -16.84
CA ARG A 56 -8.85 0.04 -17.02
C ARG A 56 -9.92 1.13 -17.09
N GLU A 57 -10.97 0.92 -17.85
CA GLU A 57 -12.08 1.88 -17.97
C GLU A 57 -12.79 2.12 -16.62
N ILE A 58 -13.02 1.06 -15.85
CA ILE A 58 -13.57 1.15 -14.50
C ILE A 58 -12.61 1.91 -13.56
N GLY A 59 -11.31 1.63 -13.64
CA GLY A 59 -10.30 2.38 -12.90
C GLY A 59 -10.35 3.88 -13.18
N ALA A 60 -10.43 4.25 -14.47
CA ALA A 60 -10.55 5.65 -14.88
C ALA A 60 -11.88 6.27 -14.43
N ALA A 61 -12.99 5.55 -14.57
CA ALA A 61 -14.31 6.04 -14.15
C ALA A 61 -14.36 6.31 -12.64
N GLY A 62 -13.87 5.38 -11.81
CA GLY A 62 -13.81 5.56 -10.37
C GLY A 62 -12.84 6.68 -9.97
N ALA A 63 -11.70 6.81 -10.67
CA ALA A 63 -10.74 7.87 -10.39
C ALA A 63 -11.28 9.27 -10.66
N ARG A 64 -12.17 9.46 -11.65
CA ARG A 64 -12.86 10.74 -11.83
C ARG A 64 -13.69 11.11 -10.61
N GLU A 65 -14.45 10.17 -10.04
CA GLU A 65 -15.19 10.41 -8.80
C GLU A 65 -14.25 10.74 -7.62
N VAL A 66 -13.09 10.08 -7.56
CA VAL A 66 -12.06 10.34 -6.54
C VAL A 66 -11.54 11.78 -6.66
N HIS A 67 -11.22 12.21 -7.88
CA HIS A 67 -10.75 13.56 -8.16
C HIS A 67 -11.80 14.62 -7.83
N GLU A 68 -13.06 14.42 -8.28
CA GLU A 68 -14.20 15.31 -8.01
C GLU A 68 -14.44 15.50 -6.51
N ASN A 69 -14.08 14.54 -5.67
CA ASN A 69 -14.20 14.61 -4.23
C ASN A 69 -12.93 15.12 -3.51
N GLY A 70 -11.95 15.63 -4.24
CA GLY A 70 -10.73 16.20 -3.68
C GLY A 70 -9.82 15.17 -3.02
N VAL A 71 -9.91 13.91 -3.39
CA VAL A 71 -9.09 12.81 -2.90
C VAL A 71 -7.93 12.58 -3.87
N GLY A 72 -6.71 12.53 -3.35
CA GLY A 72 -5.52 12.36 -4.20
C GLY A 72 -5.09 10.91 -4.38
N VAL A 73 -5.48 10.01 -3.49
CA VAL A 73 -5.14 8.58 -3.57
C VAL A 73 -6.37 7.71 -3.30
N TRP A 74 -6.65 6.83 -4.24
CA TRP A 74 -7.62 5.76 -4.05
C TRP A 74 -6.91 4.49 -3.57
N LEU A 75 -7.34 3.93 -2.43
CA LEU A 75 -6.70 2.78 -1.77
C LEU A 75 -7.12 1.45 -2.44
N THR A 76 -6.83 1.33 -3.72
CA THR A 76 -7.09 0.19 -4.60
C THR A 76 -6.02 0.13 -5.70
N PRO A 77 -5.74 -1.03 -6.35
CA PRO A 77 -6.34 -2.35 -6.17
C PRO A 77 -5.76 -3.16 -5.01
N ALA A 78 -6.56 -4.12 -4.51
CA ALA A 78 -6.11 -5.16 -3.59
C ALA A 78 -5.92 -6.48 -4.36
N ILE A 79 -4.78 -7.17 -4.16
CA ILE A 79 -4.38 -8.29 -5.02
C ILE A 79 -3.83 -9.53 -4.31
N ASN A 80 -4.11 -9.68 -3.02
CA ASN A 80 -3.69 -10.89 -2.35
C ASN A 80 -4.37 -12.12 -2.98
N ILE A 81 -3.69 -13.26 -2.95
CA ILE A 81 -4.15 -14.49 -3.60
C ILE A 81 -5.35 -15.09 -2.87
N HIS A 82 -6.36 -15.56 -3.57
CA HIS A 82 -7.47 -16.36 -3.08
C HIS A 82 -6.96 -17.74 -2.64
N ARG A 83 -6.30 -17.82 -1.50
CA ARG A 83 -5.73 -19.05 -0.99
C ARG A 83 -6.80 -19.99 -0.42
N THR A 84 -7.85 -19.42 0.15
CA THR A 84 -8.96 -20.15 0.76
C THR A 84 -10.26 -19.38 0.55
N PRO A 85 -11.38 -20.06 0.29
CA PRO A 85 -12.68 -19.38 0.15
C PRO A 85 -13.17 -18.73 1.45
N LEU A 86 -12.57 -19.08 2.59
CA LEU A 86 -12.95 -18.56 3.91
C LEU A 86 -12.31 -17.21 4.24
N CYS A 87 -11.44 -16.63 3.39
CA CYS A 87 -10.90 -15.31 3.62
C CYS A 87 -11.99 -14.25 3.39
N GLY A 88 -12.31 -13.47 4.43
CA GLY A 88 -13.38 -12.46 4.39
C GLY A 88 -13.17 -11.29 3.43
N ARG A 89 -11.97 -11.16 2.84
CA ARG A 89 -11.63 -10.10 1.88
C ARG A 89 -11.45 -10.60 0.44
N ASN A 90 -11.78 -11.87 0.13
CA ASN A 90 -11.68 -12.38 -1.24
C ASN A 90 -12.46 -11.55 -2.26
N PHE A 91 -13.57 -10.91 -1.87
CA PHE A 91 -14.38 -10.09 -2.77
C PHE A 91 -13.59 -8.93 -3.39
N GLU A 92 -12.61 -8.38 -2.69
CA GLU A 92 -11.78 -7.27 -3.17
C GLU A 92 -10.48 -7.72 -3.87
N TYR A 93 -10.18 -9.03 -3.84
CA TYR A 93 -9.04 -9.63 -4.51
C TYR A 93 -9.49 -10.25 -5.85
N TYR A 94 -8.57 -10.33 -6.82
CA TYR A 94 -8.94 -10.71 -8.19
C TYR A 94 -8.99 -12.21 -8.41
N SER A 95 -7.99 -12.98 -7.96
CA SER A 95 -7.85 -14.38 -8.34
C SER A 95 -6.97 -15.19 -7.38
N GLU A 96 -7.04 -16.52 -7.49
CA GLU A 96 -6.05 -17.44 -6.96
C GLU A 96 -4.80 -17.53 -7.86
N ASP A 97 -4.94 -17.16 -9.15
CA ASP A 97 -3.85 -17.11 -10.11
C ASP A 97 -3.13 -15.75 -10.03
N PRO A 98 -1.83 -15.72 -9.71
CA PRO A 98 -1.07 -14.48 -9.61
C PRO A 98 -0.90 -13.75 -10.94
N LEU A 99 -0.94 -14.44 -12.08
CA LEU A 99 -0.89 -13.80 -13.39
C LEU A 99 -2.17 -13.00 -13.64
N VAL A 100 -3.32 -13.60 -13.44
CA VAL A 100 -4.63 -12.92 -13.58
C VAL A 100 -4.71 -11.74 -12.60
N ALA A 101 -4.36 -11.96 -11.34
CA ALA A 101 -4.37 -10.90 -10.33
C ALA A 101 -3.45 -9.73 -10.72
N GLY A 102 -2.24 -10.01 -11.17
CA GLY A 102 -1.26 -9.00 -11.55
C GLY A 102 -1.67 -8.19 -12.80
N GLU A 103 -2.16 -8.87 -13.84
CA GLU A 103 -2.60 -8.22 -15.10
C GLU A 103 -3.82 -7.32 -14.89
N MET A 104 -4.83 -7.80 -14.16
CA MET A 104 -6.02 -7.02 -13.83
C MET A 104 -5.68 -5.82 -12.94
N ALA A 105 -4.81 -6.02 -11.95
CA ALA A 105 -4.37 -4.94 -11.09
C ALA A 105 -3.56 -3.89 -11.85
N ALA A 106 -2.68 -4.28 -12.75
CA ALA A 106 -1.93 -3.34 -13.58
C ALA A 106 -2.87 -2.46 -14.42
N ALA A 107 -3.88 -3.06 -15.06
CA ALA A 107 -4.90 -2.33 -15.81
C ALA A 107 -5.70 -1.36 -14.93
N MET A 108 -6.08 -1.78 -13.71
CA MET A 108 -6.75 -0.91 -12.74
C MET A 108 -5.87 0.29 -12.37
N VAL A 109 -4.59 0.06 -12.04
CA VAL A 109 -3.63 1.13 -11.71
C VAL A 109 -3.46 2.11 -12.87
N GLU A 110 -3.30 1.60 -14.09
CA GLU A 110 -3.18 2.44 -15.29
C GLU A 110 -4.42 3.31 -15.49
N GLY A 111 -5.61 2.73 -15.30
CA GLY A 111 -6.88 3.47 -15.41
C GLY A 111 -6.97 4.57 -14.35
N ILE A 112 -6.71 4.25 -13.09
CA ILE A 112 -6.75 5.23 -12.00
C ILE A 112 -5.75 6.37 -12.23
N GLN A 113 -4.51 6.03 -12.56
CA GLN A 113 -3.45 7.01 -12.70
C GLN A 113 -3.56 7.86 -13.98
N SER A 114 -4.30 7.41 -15.00
CA SER A 114 -4.58 8.22 -16.19
C SER A 114 -5.42 9.46 -15.90
N GLU A 115 -6.19 9.45 -14.80
CA GLU A 115 -7.01 10.59 -14.35
C GLU A 115 -6.29 11.48 -13.30
N GLY A 116 -4.98 11.28 -13.09
CA GLY A 116 -4.18 12.10 -12.14
C GLY A 116 -4.36 11.72 -10.66
N VAL A 117 -5.03 10.62 -10.36
CA VAL A 117 -5.22 10.06 -9.02
C VAL A 117 -4.17 9.00 -8.74
N GLY A 118 -3.64 8.95 -7.53
CA GLY A 118 -2.73 7.88 -7.12
C GLY A 118 -3.47 6.58 -6.82
N ALA A 119 -3.00 5.47 -7.39
CA ALA A 119 -3.43 4.13 -6.99
C ALA A 119 -2.59 3.61 -5.83
N SER A 120 -3.20 2.81 -4.94
CA SER A 120 -2.51 2.15 -3.83
C SER A 120 -2.65 0.64 -3.93
N LEU A 121 -1.61 -0.01 -4.40
CA LEU A 121 -1.54 -1.47 -4.51
C LEU A 121 -1.40 -2.10 -3.12
N LYS A 122 -2.31 -3.02 -2.76
CA LYS A 122 -2.39 -3.58 -1.41
C LYS A 122 -2.78 -5.06 -1.40
N HIS A 123 -2.52 -5.80 -0.33
CA HIS A 123 -1.73 -5.50 0.87
C HIS A 123 -0.40 -6.25 0.77
N PHE A 124 0.68 -5.56 0.78
CA PHE A 124 2.02 -6.12 0.54
C PHE A 124 2.67 -6.59 1.85
N ALA A 125 2.75 -7.92 2.17
CA ALA A 125 2.33 -9.05 1.34
C ALA A 125 1.66 -10.14 2.18
N CYS A 126 1.15 -11.16 1.50
CA CYS A 126 0.63 -12.40 2.13
C CYS A 126 -0.57 -12.23 3.07
N ASN A 127 -1.40 -11.21 2.90
CA ASN A 127 -2.64 -11.05 3.66
C ASN A 127 -3.77 -11.92 3.08
N ASN A 128 -3.67 -13.23 3.29
CA ASN A 128 -4.60 -14.23 2.75
C ASN A 128 -5.58 -14.76 3.80
N LYS A 129 -5.63 -14.15 4.99
CA LYS A 129 -6.45 -14.53 6.14
C LYS A 129 -6.78 -13.31 6.97
N GLU A 130 -8.06 -13.16 7.33
CA GLU A 130 -8.53 -12.04 8.15
C GLU A 130 -8.60 -12.36 9.66
N THR A 131 -8.70 -13.63 10.03
CA THR A 131 -8.69 -14.04 11.44
C THR A 131 -7.34 -13.71 12.07
N ASN A 132 -7.35 -12.87 13.13
CA ASN A 132 -6.15 -12.38 13.82
C ASN A 132 -5.12 -11.74 12.86
N ARG A 133 -5.60 -11.02 11.85
CA ARG A 133 -4.75 -10.50 10.75
C ARG A 133 -3.56 -9.66 11.19
N LYS A 134 -3.64 -9.02 12.37
CA LYS A 134 -2.55 -8.20 12.92
C LYS A 134 -1.44 -9.02 13.59
N ASP A 135 -1.75 -10.25 14.04
CA ASP A 135 -0.83 -11.11 14.77
C ASP A 135 -0.56 -12.44 14.04
N SER A 136 -1.20 -12.61 12.88
CA SER A 136 -1.05 -13.80 12.06
C SER A 136 0.30 -13.80 11.35
N ASP A 137 1.00 -14.92 11.38
CA ASP A 137 2.27 -15.12 10.68
C ASP A 137 2.08 -16.02 9.46
N SER A 138 2.28 -15.47 8.29
CA SER A 138 2.23 -16.17 7.01
C SER A 138 3.55 -16.90 6.77
N ARG A 139 3.62 -18.19 7.16
CA ARG A 139 4.79 -19.03 6.94
C ARG A 139 4.78 -19.57 5.51
N VAL A 140 5.81 -19.22 4.76
CA VAL A 140 5.89 -19.50 3.33
C VAL A 140 7.34 -19.73 2.92
N SER A 141 7.58 -20.72 2.03
CA SER A 141 8.90 -20.93 1.45
C SER A 141 9.25 -19.80 0.48
N GLU A 142 10.53 -19.53 0.30
CA GLU A 142 11.02 -18.49 -0.63
C GLU A 142 10.47 -18.69 -2.05
N ARG A 143 10.47 -19.93 -2.54
CA ARG A 143 9.91 -20.26 -3.84
C ARG A 143 8.43 -19.91 -3.95
N ALA A 144 7.60 -20.34 -2.99
CA ALA A 144 6.17 -20.05 -3.00
C ALA A 144 5.89 -18.56 -2.82
N LEU A 145 6.69 -17.87 -1.98
CA LEU A 145 6.61 -16.43 -1.79
C LEU A 145 6.77 -15.71 -3.14
N ARG A 146 7.83 -16.01 -3.89
CA ARG A 146 8.15 -15.35 -5.16
C ARG A 146 7.26 -15.76 -6.32
N GLU A 147 6.95 -17.05 -6.45
CA GLU A 147 6.21 -17.55 -7.60
C GLU A 147 4.69 -17.36 -7.50
N ILE A 148 4.16 -17.22 -6.28
CA ILE A 148 2.71 -17.12 -6.03
C ILE A 148 2.36 -15.80 -5.36
N TYR A 149 2.80 -15.59 -4.10
CA TYR A 149 2.28 -14.49 -3.27
C TYR A 149 2.79 -13.11 -3.67
N LEU A 150 3.99 -13.02 -4.21
CA LEU A 150 4.58 -11.77 -4.68
C LEU A 150 4.41 -11.56 -6.20
N LYS A 151 4.13 -12.62 -6.95
CA LYS A 151 4.14 -12.58 -8.43
C LYS A 151 3.14 -11.57 -9.00
N GLY A 152 1.94 -11.49 -8.45
CA GLY A 152 0.94 -10.49 -8.88
C GLY A 152 1.40 -9.05 -8.60
N PHE A 153 2.04 -8.83 -7.45
CA PHE A 153 2.63 -7.52 -7.11
C PHE A 153 3.78 -7.17 -8.07
N GLU A 154 4.68 -8.11 -8.36
CA GLU A 154 5.78 -7.91 -9.31
C GLU A 154 5.26 -7.48 -10.68
N ILE A 155 4.26 -8.18 -11.22
CA ILE A 155 3.64 -7.86 -12.52
C ILE A 155 3.08 -6.44 -12.49
N CYS A 156 2.27 -6.12 -11.49
CA CYS A 156 1.64 -4.81 -11.38
C CYS A 156 2.67 -3.68 -11.23
N VAL A 157 3.66 -3.85 -10.37
CA VAL A 157 4.73 -2.85 -10.17
C VAL A 157 5.52 -2.63 -11.45
N LYS A 158 5.98 -3.69 -12.11
CA LYS A 158 6.80 -3.57 -13.33
C LYS A 158 6.03 -2.97 -14.50
N LYS A 159 4.71 -3.22 -14.61
CA LYS A 159 3.89 -2.70 -15.71
C LYS A 159 3.36 -1.29 -15.47
N ALA A 160 2.84 -1.02 -14.28
CA ALA A 160 2.04 0.17 -14.03
C ALA A 160 2.63 1.15 -13.01
N GLN A 161 3.68 0.77 -12.25
CA GLN A 161 4.30 1.62 -11.23
C GLN A 161 3.25 2.37 -10.37
N PRO A 162 2.45 1.68 -9.53
CA PRO A 162 1.46 2.33 -8.69
C PRO A 162 2.12 3.43 -7.84
N LEU A 163 1.47 4.58 -7.69
CA LEU A 163 2.05 5.70 -6.94
C LEU A 163 2.26 5.36 -5.46
N THR A 164 1.41 4.47 -4.90
CA THR A 164 1.60 3.97 -3.55
C THR A 164 1.48 2.44 -3.47
N VAL A 165 2.21 1.83 -2.55
CA VAL A 165 2.07 0.43 -2.13
C VAL A 165 1.80 0.41 -0.64
N MET A 166 0.77 -0.32 -0.21
CA MET A 166 0.41 -0.45 1.20
C MET A 166 0.91 -1.78 1.76
N SER A 167 1.69 -1.73 2.84
CA SER A 167 2.12 -2.93 3.56
C SER A 167 0.94 -3.63 4.25
N SER A 168 1.02 -4.94 4.43
CA SER A 168 -0.02 -5.71 5.10
C SER A 168 0.11 -5.69 6.63
N TYR A 169 -0.96 -6.11 7.33
CA TYR A 169 -0.97 -6.22 8.79
C TYR A 169 -0.11 -7.36 9.33
N ASN A 170 -0.13 -8.50 8.64
CA ASN A 170 0.43 -9.77 9.09
C ASN A 170 1.96 -9.79 9.10
N LEU A 171 2.50 -10.75 9.84
CA LEU A 171 3.89 -11.14 9.69
C LEU A 171 4.07 -12.02 8.44
N VAL A 172 5.25 -11.96 7.87
CA VAL A 172 5.73 -12.90 6.84
C VAL A 172 7.01 -13.54 7.37
N ASN A 173 6.99 -14.84 7.59
CA ASN A 173 8.12 -15.59 8.14
C ASN A 173 8.69 -15.01 9.44
N GLY A 174 7.83 -14.48 10.31
CA GLY A 174 8.20 -13.95 11.62
C GLY A 174 8.47 -12.45 11.66
N VAL A 175 8.43 -11.75 10.53
CA VAL A 175 8.64 -10.29 10.45
C VAL A 175 7.36 -9.59 10.01
N TRP A 176 6.91 -8.56 10.74
CA TRP A 176 5.79 -7.75 10.27
C TRP A 176 6.10 -7.08 8.95
N SER A 177 5.17 -7.13 8.00
CA SER A 177 5.37 -6.62 6.63
C SER A 177 5.86 -5.18 6.57
N HIS A 178 5.42 -4.32 7.51
CA HIS A 178 5.82 -2.92 7.59
C HIS A 178 7.20 -2.68 8.26
N TYR A 179 7.89 -3.76 8.67
CA TYR A 179 9.26 -3.76 9.15
C TYR A 179 10.18 -4.64 8.30
N HIS A 180 9.66 -5.27 7.27
CA HIS A 180 10.34 -6.31 6.51
C HIS A 180 11.29 -5.69 5.48
N TYR A 181 12.55 -5.56 5.85
CA TYR A 181 13.57 -4.95 5.00
C TYR A 181 13.70 -5.65 3.65
N GLU A 182 13.82 -6.97 3.66
CA GLU A 182 13.93 -7.78 2.43
C GLU A 182 12.74 -7.57 1.49
N LEU A 183 11.49 -7.63 2.00
CA LEU A 183 10.31 -7.42 1.17
C LEU A 183 10.28 -6.02 0.54
N VAL A 184 10.51 -4.98 1.35
CA VAL A 184 10.31 -3.59 0.91
C VAL A 184 11.55 -3.03 0.23
N THR A 185 12.73 -3.26 0.79
CA THR A 185 13.98 -2.69 0.26
C THR A 185 14.56 -3.55 -0.85
N ASP A 186 14.81 -4.83 -0.58
CA ASP A 186 15.54 -5.66 -1.53
C ASP A 186 14.64 -6.08 -2.70
N ILE A 187 13.46 -6.63 -2.42
CA ILE A 187 12.56 -7.13 -3.47
C ILE A 187 11.82 -6.00 -4.16
N LEU A 188 10.97 -5.25 -3.42
CA LEU A 188 10.09 -4.25 -4.04
C LEU A 188 10.90 -3.12 -4.72
N ARG A 189 11.85 -2.52 -4.00
CA ARG A 189 12.61 -1.38 -4.54
C ARG A 189 13.84 -1.82 -5.33
N GLY A 190 14.60 -2.80 -4.84
CA GLY A 190 15.83 -3.26 -5.47
C GLY A 190 15.58 -4.08 -6.72
N GLU A 191 14.90 -5.22 -6.60
CA GLU A 191 14.71 -6.15 -7.72
C GLU A 191 13.65 -5.66 -8.74
N TRP A 192 12.55 -5.08 -8.27
CA TRP A 192 11.46 -4.63 -9.16
C TRP A 192 11.57 -3.18 -9.58
N GLY A 193 12.48 -2.41 -9.00
CA GLY A 193 12.71 -1.01 -9.35
C GLY A 193 11.56 -0.07 -8.98
N TYR A 194 10.81 -0.36 -7.90
CA TYR A 194 9.70 0.46 -7.47
C TYR A 194 10.12 1.86 -7.04
N GLN A 195 9.49 2.89 -7.61
CA GLN A 195 9.82 4.31 -7.40
C GLN A 195 8.75 5.09 -6.64
N GLY A 196 7.68 4.44 -6.23
CA GLY A 196 6.57 5.09 -5.52
C GLY A 196 6.74 5.15 -4.01
N LEU A 197 5.70 5.60 -3.35
CA LEU A 197 5.60 5.74 -1.90
C LEU A 197 5.14 4.42 -1.27
N VAL A 198 5.80 3.97 -0.22
CA VAL A 198 5.33 2.84 0.59
C VAL A 198 4.66 3.38 1.84
N ILE A 199 3.41 2.98 2.06
CA ILE A 199 2.62 3.36 3.24
C ILE A 199 2.30 2.12 4.07
N THR A 200 2.00 2.29 5.36
CA THR A 200 1.45 1.19 6.17
C THR A 200 -0.05 1.06 5.94
N ASP A 201 -0.61 -0.10 6.29
CA ASP A 201 -2.02 -0.19 6.63
C ASP A 201 -2.31 0.64 7.91
N TRP A 202 -3.58 0.80 8.31
CA TRP A 202 -3.98 1.68 9.42
C TRP A 202 -3.81 1.02 10.79
N TRP A 203 -3.31 1.80 11.78
CA TRP A 203 -3.17 1.35 13.17
C TRP A 203 -2.36 0.06 13.31
N MET A 204 -1.17 0.05 12.70
CA MET A 204 -0.24 -1.07 12.81
C MET A 204 0.27 -1.24 14.24
N HIS A 205 0.57 -2.48 14.62
CA HIS A 205 1.27 -2.73 15.87
C HIS A 205 2.71 -2.21 15.83
N PRO A 206 3.18 -1.56 16.91
CA PRO A 206 4.60 -1.35 17.08
C PRO A 206 5.28 -2.72 17.26
N GLY A 207 6.48 -2.87 16.74
CA GLY A 207 7.21 -4.13 16.83
C GLY A 207 8.71 -3.94 16.63
N ALA A 208 9.45 -5.02 16.81
CA ALA A 208 10.86 -5.12 16.45
C ALA A 208 11.02 -5.96 15.19
N SER A 209 12.03 -5.67 14.39
CA SER A 209 12.45 -6.56 13.32
C SER A 209 13.53 -7.51 13.85
N PRO A 210 13.48 -8.82 13.54
CA PRO A 210 14.58 -9.73 13.83
C PRO A 210 15.90 -9.32 13.17
N GLU A 211 15.82 -8.63 12.04
CA GLU A 211 16.99 -8.12 11.30
C GLU A 211 17.67 -6.98 12.07
N PHE A 212 16.92 -6.32 12.97
CA PHE A 212 17.39 -5.18 13.74
C PHE A 212 16.88 -5.25 15.18
N PRO A 213 17.35 -6.21 16.00
CA PRO A 213 16.74 -6.54 17.29
C PRO A 213 16.85 -5.42 18.34
N ASN A 214 17.74 -4.47 18.15
CA ASN A 214 17.96 -3.38 19.11
C ASN A 214 17.06 -2.17 18.91
N ILE A 215 16.22 -2.17 17.88
CA ILE A 215 15.31 -1.07 17.56
C ILE A 215 13.86 -1.56 17.69
N THR A 216 13.12 -1.04 18.64
CA THR A 216 11.76 -1.48 19.02
C THR A 216 10.70 -0.42 18.75
N ASN A 217 10.94 0.49 17.81
CA ASN A 217 10.03 1.60 17.55
C ASN A 217 9.74 1.78 16.07
N ASP A 218 8.75 2.62 15.78
CA ASP A 218 8.29 2.91 14.43
C ASP A 218 9.36 3.46 13.47
N ALA A 219 10.47 3.91 13.97
CA ALA A 219 11.61 4.38 13.16
C ALA A 219 12.21 3.28 12.27
N TYR A 220 12.02 2.00 12.63
CA TYR A 220 12.44 0.88 11.78
C TYR A 220 11.82 0.82 10.43
N ARG A 221 10.57 1.21 10.33
CA ARG A 221 9.89 1.27 9.04
C ARG A 221 10.64 2.16 8.07
N ILE A 222 11.21 3.25 8.58
CA ILE A 222 12.05 4.16 7.79
C ILE A 222 13.26 3.42 7.25
N ARG A 223 13.91 2.58 8.05
CA ARG A 223 15.02 1.74 7.60
C ARG A 223 14.59 0.74 6.54
N ALA A 224 13.46 0.06 6.75
CA ALA A 224 12.86 -0.84 5.77
C ALA A 224 12.30 -0.11 4.53
N GLN A 225 12.38 1.23 4.47
CA GLN A 225 11.87 2.07 3.39
C GLN A 225 10.34 2.11 3.25
N VAL A 226 9.64 1.92 4.36
CA VAL A 226 8.23 2.28 4.48
C VAL A 226 8.17 3.77 4.84
N ASP A 227 7.65 4.58 3.92
CA ASP A 227 7.82 6.03 3.96
C ASP A 227 6.82 6.74 4.89
N VAL A 228 5.58 6.24 4.95
CA VAL A 228 4.48 6.88 5.71
C VAL A 228 3.76 5.89 6.60
N LEU A 229 3.59 6.25 7.86
CA LEU A 229 2.74 5.55 8.82
C LEU A 229 1.31 6.07 8.74
N MET A 230 0.34 5.14 8.65
CA MET A 230 -1.08 5.48 8.58
C MET A 230 -1.87 4.91 9.79
N PRO A 231 -2.68 5.73 10.46
CA PRO A 231 -2.61 7.18 10.48
C PRO A 231 -1.38 7.64 11.25
N GLY A 232 -0.78 8.75 10.81
CA GLY A 232 0.42 9.28 11.44
C GLY A 232 0.11 10.15 12.63
N GLU A 233 -0.15 9.56 13.76
CA GLU A 233 -0.25 10.28 15.03
C GLU A 233 0.97 10.01 15.91
N ILE A 234 1.55 11.09 16.46
CA ILE A 234 2.41 11.04 17.67
C ILE A 234 3.81 10.40 17.54
N GLN A 235 4.30 10.03 16.36
CA GLN A 235 5.58 9.29 16.28
C GLN A 235 6.81 10.16 15.98
N GLU A 236 6.62 11.46 15.92
CA GLU A 236 7.74 12.41 15.80
C GLU A 236 8.77 12.23 16.93
N ARG A 237 8.30 12.04 18.16
CA ARG A 237 9.18 11.86 19.32
C ARG A 237 10.02 10.59 19.25
N THR A 238 9.44 9.48 18.78
CA THR A 238 10.15 8.21 18.63
C THR A 238 11.16 8.27 17.49
N LEU A 239 10.84 8.95 16.40
CA LEU A 239 11.78 9.19 15.31
C LEU A 239 12.97 10.05 15.75
N VAL A 240 12.71 11.18 16.41
CA VAL A 240 13.78 12.07 16.91
C VAL A 240 14.66 11.35 17.93
N ALA A 241 14.07 10.58 18.84
CA ALA A 241 14.82 9.78 19.79
C ALA A 241 15.70 8.72 19.09
N SER A 242 15.18 8.08 18.04
CA SER A 242 15.90 7.10 17.25
C SER A 242 17.07 7.72 16.47
N LEU A 243 16.89 8.92 15.91
CA LEU A 243 17.98 9.64 15.20
C LEU A 243 19.18 9.98 16.11
N ASN A 244 18.94 10.07 17.41
CA ASN A 244 19.96 10.36 18.41
C ASN A 244 20.52 9.12 19.10
N SER A 245 20.05 7.92 18.73
CA SER A 245 20.54 6.64 19.27
C SER A 245 21.67 6.09 18.40
N PRO A 246 22.73 5.52 19.00
CA PRO A 246 23.82 4.89 18.23
C PRO A 246 23.34 3.79 17.26
N ASP A 247 22.31 3.04 17.66
CA ASP A 247 21.72 1.95 16.86
C ASP A 247 20.44 2.37 16.15
N GLY A 248 20.14 3.67 16.11
CA GLY A 248 18.92 4.21 15.57
C GLY A 248 18.96 4.43 14.05
N VAL A 249 17.87 5.00 13.55
CA VAL A 249 17.73 5.40 12.15
C VAL A 249 18.64 6.57 11.85
N THR A 250 19.32 6.53 10.73
CA THR A 250 20.20 7.62 10.30
C THR A 250 19.41 8.78 9.69
N LYS A 251 19.99 9.97 9.72
CA LYS A 251 19.43 11.15 9.04
C LYS A 251 19.20 10.90 7.55
N ALA A 252 20.09 10.15 6.91
CA ALA A 252 19.98 9.83 5.47
C ALA A 252 18.76 8.93 5.18
N GLU A 253 18.46 7.96 6.05
CA GLU A 253 17.28 7.10 5.91
C GLU A 253 15.98 7.92 6.07
N ALA A 254 15.92 8.84 7.04
CA ALA A 254 14.79 9.73 7.21
C ALA A 254 14.62 10.70 6.01
N GLN A 255 15.73 11.26 5.51
CA GLN A 255 15.71 12.13 4.33
C GLN A 255 15.25 11.39 3.07
N ARG A 256 15.62 10.12 2.90
CA ARG A 256 15.15 9.29 1.78
C ARG A 256 13.61 9.14 1.81
N CYS A 257 13.01 8.82 2.94
CA CYS A 257 11.56 8.73 3.08
C CYS A 257 10.89 10.09 2.80
N ALA A 258 11.41 11.18 3.34
CA ALA A 258 10.90 12.52 3.06
C ALA A 258 10.98 12.87 1.56
N LEU A 259 12.08 12.50 0.89
CA LEU A 259 12.24 12.70 -0.55
C LEU A 259 11.22 11.90 -1.35
N ASN A 260 10.91 10.67 -0.94
CA ASN A 260 9.88 9.84 -1.59
C ASN A 260 8.49 10.49 -1.47
N VAL A 261 8.15 11.06 -0.31
CA VAL A 261 6.89 11.83 -0.12
C VAL A 261 6.84 13.03 -1.05
N ILE A 262 7.90 13.82 -1.14
CA ILE A 262 7.95 14.98 -2.04
C ILE A 262 7.82 14.56 -3.51
N LYS A 263 8.56 13.54 -3.94
CA LYS A 263 8.45 12.99 -5.30
C LYS A 263 7.05 12.50 -5.64
N PHE A 264 6.38 11.87 -4.67
CA PHE A 264 5.00 11.43 -4.81
C PHE A 264 4.05 12.61 -5.01
N ILE A 265 4.13 13.65 -4.17
CA ILE A 265 3.29 14.85 -4.27
C ILE A 265 3.47 15.54 -5.63
N LEU A 266 4.70 15.62 -6.13
CA LEU A 266 5.00 16.22 -7.44
C LEU A 266 4.45 15.42 -8.63
N LYS A 267 4.09 14.16 -8.44
CA LYS A 267 3.47 13.31 -9.49
C LYS A 267 1.95 13.38 -9.52
N LEU A 268 1.31 13.84 -8.46
CA LEU A 268 -0.13 14.08 -8.44
C LEU A 268 -0.44 15.36 -9.24
N LYS A 269 -1.48 15.29 -10.07
CA LYS A 269 -1.90 16.40 -10.93
C LYS A 269 -2.93 17.28 -10.25
#